data_4707a5e6452064050ee7c52c253939e8
#
_entry.id   4707a5e6452064050ee7c52c253939e8
#
_cell.length_a   1.000
_cell.length_b   1.000
_cell.length_c   1.000
_cell.angle_alpha   90.00
_cell.angle_beta   90.00
_cell.angle_gamma   90.00
#
_symmetry.space_group_name_H-M   'P 1'
#
loop_
_entity.id
_entity.type
_entity.pdbx_description
1 polymer ?
#
loop_
_entity_poly.entity_id
_entity_poly.type
_entity_poly.pdbx_seq_one_letter_code
_entity_poly.pdbx_strand_id
1 'polypeptide(L)'
;MGTPHIGGAARATLAGVASLSLATGLALAITPQATAAPQATVHAARSNPYSPAYQHPYRHGALPTIQRNAKMKSWAASHPAAAAATGPQTLSYGGGIDGIGVQSGHSKVYLVFYGSQWGTQSTNGSGDATFSGDPDGAAPVAQEMFKDIGTGNERWSADLTQWCDGPNVSSGATSCPSNANFIPYQSGGVLSGVWYDNSAASPSAATGHQLGAEAVKAAGHFGNTTAASNRDAYYVILSPHNTNPDSYQGQYCAWHDYNGDSTLSGGPVSSSYGDIAFSNQPYNMDSGSGCGVGFVNSPGTLDGWTMTLGHEWQEMMSDQNPAGGWTNHTGSSYDGQENSDECAWISPGSTGGAANVTMGTGTFAEQASWSNDTNNCAISHAIVGGGGSGGGGTLTNGTFEAGSLSSWTTSGSTSATTSAAHSGSYGAMVGSTGPTNTSSLAQSFTAPSGTSKVSFWYNVTCPDTVTYDWATATLQDTTAGTTTTLLAKTCTQGAGWKQVSGSVTAGHNYTLTLTNKDDNYAGDATYTYYDDVTVS
;
A
#
# COMPACT_ATOMS: atom_id res chain seq x y z
N MET A 1 48.50 1.65 -72.64
CA MET A 1 48.04 2.17 -73.97
C MET A 1 46.62 2.70 -73.67
N GLY A 2 46.32 3.93 -73.66
CA GLY A 2 46.49 5.09 -74.38
C GLY A 2 45.33 5.95 -74.02
N THR A 3 45.55 7.06 -73.39
CA THR A 3 44.71 8.27 -73.44
C THR A 3 44.73 8.77 -74.89
N PRO A 4 43.99 9.78 -75.36
CA PRO A 4 43.51 10.95 -74.63
C PRO A 4 42.24 11.66 -75.22
N HIS A 5 41.84 12.73 -74.55
CA HIS A 5 41.54 14.11 -75.00
C HIS A 5 40.12 14.54 -75.44
N ILE A 6 39.71 15.59 -74.81
CA ILE A 6 39.47 17.00 -75.16
C ILE A 6 38.02 17.19 -75.68
N GLY A 7 37.19 18.05 -75.25
CA GLY A 7 37.24 19.43 -74.80
C GLY A 7 36.05 20.11 -75.43
N GLY A 8 35.54 21.18 -74.89
CA GLY A 8 34.67 22.11 -75.63
C GLY A 8 33.57 22.76 -74.79
N ALA A 9 33.88 23.96 -74.42
CA ALA A 9 32.90 24.91 -73.84
C ALA A 9 32.07 25.59 -74.95
N ALA A 10 30.82 25.98 -74.64
CA ALA A 10 30.22 27.25 -75.09
C ALA A 10 28.84 27.49 -74.45
N ARG A 11 28.79 28.53 -73.72
CA ARG A 11 27.87 29.70 -73.57
C ARG A 11 26.37 29.58 -73.92
N ALA A 12 25.60 29.85 -72.85
CA ALA A 12 24.56 30.92 -72.67
C ALA A 12 23.36 30.97 -73.61
N THR A 13 22.18 30.95 -72.98
CA THR A 13 21.21 32.09 -73.02
C THR A 13 20.10 31.88 -71.99
N LEU A 14 19.68 33.01 -71.37
CA LEU A 14 18.56 33.13 -70.42
C LEU A 14 17.20 32.83 -71.09
N ALA A 15 16.35 32.15 -70.35
CA ALA A 15 14.89 32.38 -70.41
C ALA A 15 14.32 32.02 -69.03
N GLY A 16 13.69 33.00 -68.41
CA GLY A 16 13.05 32.82 -67.11
C GLY A 16 11.72 32.06 -67.20
N VAL A 17 11.55 31.18 -66.26
CA VAL A 17 10.23 30.62 -65.92
C VAL A 17 10.10 30.64 -64.40
N ALA A 18 9.04 31.26 -63.93
CA ALA A 18 8.66 31.30 -62.53
C ALA A 18 8.31 29.89 -62.04
N SER A 19 9.08 29.41 -61.05
CA SER A 19 8.78 28.16 -60.38
C SER A 19 8.23 28.45 -58.97
N LEU A 20 7.00 28.06 -58.78
CA LEU A 20 6.28 28.05 -57.51
C LEU A 20 6.99 27.10 -56.56
N SER A 21 7.63 27.60 -55.57
CA SER A 21 8.29 26.78 -54.52
C SER A 21 7.23 26.29 -53.55
N LEU A 22 6.89 25.01 -53.61
CA LEU A 22 6.13 24.32 -52.60
C LEU A 22 7.09 24.05 -51.41
N ALA A 23 7.01 24.86 -50.36
CA ALA A 23 7.70 24.60 -49.12
C ALA A 23 7.01 23.47 -48.35
N THR A 24 7.51 22.24 -48.46
CA THR A 24 7.19 21.18 -47.52
C THR A 24 7.83 21.48 -46.17
N GLY A 25 7.07 22.06 -45.26
CA GLY A 25 7.46 22.23 -43.88
C GLY A 25 7.55 20.88 -43.21
N LEU A 26 8.78 20.44 -42.94
CA LEU A 26 9.04 19.32 -42.04
C LEU A 26 8.75 19.82 -40.62
N ALA A 27 7.56 19.54 -40.09
CA ALA A 27 7.25 19.77 -38.70
C ALA A 27 8.06 18.78 -37.87
N LEU A 28 9.19 19.21 -37.34
CA LEU A 28 9.81 18.49 -36.22
C LEU A 28 8.81 18.54 -35.07
N ALA A 29 8.20 17.40 -34.75
CA ALA A 29 7.51 17.19 -33.50
C ALA A 29 8.56 17.26 -32.40
N ILE A 30 8.68 18.42 -31.74
CA ILE A 30 9.37 18.55 -30.47
C ILE A 30 8.47 17.84 -29.46
N THR A 31 8.78 16.58 -29.15
CA THR A 31 8.23 15.94 -27.95
C THR A 31 8.72 16.78 -26.75
N PRO A 32 7.83 17.30 -25.90
CA PRO A 32 8.30 17.89 -24.66
C PRO A 32 9.07 16.82 -23.90
N GLN A 33 10.39 17.00 -23.74
CA GLN A 33 11.11 16.29 -22.71
C GLN A 33 10.41 16.63 -21.41
N ALA A 34 9.90 15.61 -20.73
CA ALA A 34 9.49 15.73 -19.34
C ALA A 34 10.75 16.21 -18.60
N THR A 35 10.78 17.50 -18.27
CA THR A 35 11.72 17.99 -17.28
C THR A 35 11.39 17.23 -16.02
N ALA A 36 12.34 16.41 -15.56
CA ALA A 36 12.28 15.84 -14.22
C ALA A 36 11.88 16.98 -13.28
N ALA A 37 10.80 16.80 -12.55
CA ALA A 37 10.41 17.74 -11.50
C ALA A 37 11.64 17.94 -10.61
N PRO A 38 11.96 19.16 -10.19
CA PRO A 38 13.06 19.36 -9.26
C PRO A 38 12.75 18.46 -8.06
N GLN A 39 13.68 17.57 -7.72
CA GLN A 39 13.64 16.83 -6.47
C GLN A 39 13.39 17.84 -5.37
N ALA A 40 12.20 17.80 -4.79
CA ALA A 40 11.87 18.64 -3.65
C ALA A 40 12.92 18.32 -2.58
N THR A 41 13.72 19.28 -2.25
CA THR A 41 14.84 19.13 -1.34
C THR A 41 14.28 18.81 0.04
N VAL A 42 14.48 17.59 0.50
CA VAL A 42 14.23 17.12 1.86
C VAL A 42 15.15 17.89 2.80
N HIS A 43 14.78 19.10 3.20
CA HIS A 43 15.72 20.02 3.86
C HIS A 43 15.58 20.08 5.38
N ALA A 44 14.39 19.89 5.97
CA ALA A 44 14.19 20.15 7.38
C ALA A 44 14.68 18.99 8.29
N ALA A 45 14.33 17.75 7.97
CA ALA A 45 14.83 16.59 8.74
C ALA A 45 16.32 16.39 8.55
N ARG A 46 16.83 16.64 7.34
CA ARG A 46 18.29 16.57 7.04
C ARG A 46 19.12 17.71 7.65
N SER A 47 18.50 18.81 8.04
CA SER A 47 19.19 19.92 8.71
C SER A 47 19.21 19.81 10.23
N ASN A 48 18.34 19.01 10.83
CA ASN A 48 18.28 18.79 12.26
C ASN A 48 19.41 17.83 12.70
N PRO A 49 20.42 18.30 13.47
CA PRO A 49 21.57 17.46 13.83
C PRO A 49 21.22 16.30 14.78
N TYR A 50 19.99 16.27 15.28
CA TYR A 50 19.46 15.17 16.10
C TYR A 50 18.65 14.17 15.29
N SER A 51 18.30 14.44 14.02
CA SER A 51 17.64 13.47 13.17
C SER A 51 18.56 12.26 12.90
N PRO A 52 18.04 11.02 12.93
CA PRO A 52 18.81 9.85 12.50
C PRO A 52 19.28 9.93 11.06
N ALA A 53 18.50 10.61 10.19
CA ALA A 53 18.85 10.84 8.79
C ALA A 53 19.88 11.96 8.57
N TYR A 54 20.26 12.72 9.62
CA TYR A 54 21.29 13.76 9.50
C TYR A 54 22.64 13.15 9.10
N GLN A 55 23.14 13.51 7.91
CA GLN A 55 24.32 12.93 7.26
C GLN A 55 24.19 11.44 6.87
N HIS A 56 23.01 10.86 7.03
CA HIS A 56 22.68 9.47 6.69
C HIS A 56 21.37 9.42 5.88
N PRO A 57 21.35 9.93 4.63
CA PRO A 57 20.12 10.12 3.88
C PRO A 57 19.37 8.83 3.51
N TYR A 58 20.03 7.69 3.62
CA TYR A 58 19.48 6.34 3.41
C TYR A 58 18.67 5.82 4.59
N ARG A 59 18.67 6.48 5.73
CA ARG A 59 17.83 6.10 6.88
C ARG A 59 16.45 6.71 6.70
N HIS A 60 15.68 6.12 5.82
CA HIS A 60 14.30 6.49 5.60
C HIS A 60 13.41 5.94 6.71
N GLY A 61 12.35 6.64 7.08
CA GLY A 61 11.44 6.24 8.13
C GLY A 61 12.13 5.92 9.48
N ALA A 62 13.28 6.54 9.76
CA ALA A 62 14.07 6.13 10.91
C ALA A 62 13.44 6.56 12.23
N LEU A 63 12.89 5.62 12.98
CA LEU A 63 12.30 5.85 14.29
C LEU A 63 13.39 6.28 15.31
N PRO A 64 13.52 7.58 15.68
CA PRO A 64 14.51 8.03 16.63
C PRO A 64 14.26 7.42 18.00
N THR A 65 15.32 7.22 18.83
CA THR A 65 15.07 6.90 20.24
C THR A 65 14.25 8.01 20.91
N ILE A 66 13.50 7.67 21.97
CA ILE A 66 12.65 8.64 22.69
C ILE A 66 13.44 9.89 23.09
N GLN A 67 14.68 9.73 23.59
CA GLN A 67 15.53 10.85 23.98
C GLN A 67 16.00 11.67 22.77
N ARG A 68 16.25 11.00 21.65
CA ARG A 68 16.65 11.66 20.40
C ARG A 68 15.48 12.46 19.80
N ASN A 69 14.29 11.88 19.80
CA ASN A 69 13.05 12.53 19.36
C ASN A 69 12.77 13.81 20.18
N ALA A 70 12.94 13.76 21.51
CA ALA A 70 12.80 14.94 22.35
C ALA A 70 13.81 16.05 21.99
N LYS A 71 15.07 15.67 21.65
CA LYS A 71 16.08 16.62 21.18
C LYS A 71 15.73 17.19 19.81
N MET A 72 15.21 16.36 18.88
CA MET A 72 14.75 16.82 17.57
C MET A 72 13.63 17.86 17.70
N LYS A 73 12.63 17.59 18.52
CA LYS A 73 11.51 18.51 18.81
C LYS A 73 11.99 19.82 19.46
N SER A 74 12.91 19.72 20.41
CA SER A 74 13.50 20.91 21.08
C SER A 74 14.31 21.76 20.10
N TRP A 75 15.10 21.14 19.25
CA TRP A 75 15.87 21.85 18.21
C TRP A 75 14.95 22.57 17.23
N ALA A 76 13.94 21.87 16.70
CA ALA A 76 12.95 22.45 15.79
C ALA A 76 12.24 23.67 16.42
N ALA A 77 11.82 23.57 17.69
CA ALA A 77 11.18 24.68 18.42
C ALA A 77 12.11 25.89 18.59
N SER A 78 13.43 25.69 18.67
CA SER A 78 14.42 26.77 18.79
C SER A 78 14.93 27.32 17.46
N HIS A 79 14.53 26.74 16.33
CA HIS A 79 14.90 27.15 14.98
C HIS A 79 13.65 27.46 14.14
N PRO A 80 13.00 28.61 14.34
CA PRO A 80 11.70 28.93 13.73
C PRO A 80 11.67 28.88 12.21
N ALA A 81 12.81 29.07 11.54
CA ALA A 81 12.90 28.93 10.09
C ALA A 81 12.74 27.47 9.63
N ALA A 82 13.08 26.51 10.51
CA ALA A 82 12.82 25.08 10.30
C ALA A 82 11.42 24.68 10.81
N ALA A 83 10.82 25.51 11.69
CA ALA A 83 9.48 25.34 12.25
C ALA A 83 8.44 26.23 11.55
N ALA A 84 8.83 27.01 10.54
CA ALA A 84 8.01 28.09 9.96
C ALA A 84 6.83 27.62 9.10
N ALA A 85 6.64 26.33 8.89
CA ALA A 85 5.41 25.81 8.36
C ALA A 85 4.57 25.25 9.50
N THR A 86 3.68 26.06 10.06
CA THR A 86 2.51 25.63 10.82
C THR A 86 1.46 25.04 9.86
N GLY A 87 1.93 24.27 8.87
CA GLY A 87 1.08 23.55 7.94
C GLY A 87 0.59 22.24 8.58
N PRO A 88 -0.45 21.63 8.02
CA PRO A 88 -0.84 20.28 8.40
C PRO A 88 0.33 19.31 8.17
N GLN A 89 0.37 18.26 8.96
CA GLN A 89 1.32 17.15 8.78
C GLN A 89 0.99 16.32 7.53
N THR A 90 0.39 16.93 6.53
CA THR A 90 -0.15 16.29 5.34
C THR A 90 0.95 15.69 4.49
N LEU A 91 0.88 14.38 4.30
CA LEU A 91 1.77 13.68 3.38
C LEU A 91 1.34 13.95 1.93
N SER A 92 2.31 13.90 1.02
CA SER A 92 2.08 13.97 -0.41
C SER A 92 2.88 12.91 -1.15
N TYR A 93 2.35 12.47 -2.29
CA TYR A 93 2.95 11.42 -3.11
C TYR A 93 4.23 11.90 -3.79
N GLY A 94 5.32 11.14 -3.69
CA GLY A 94 6.62 11.48 -4.28
C GLY A 94 6.68 11.31 -5.80
N GLY A 95 5.81 10.48 -6.36
CA GLY A 95 5.77 10.23 -7.81
C GLY A 95 6.30 8.86 -8.24
N GLY A 96 6.72 8.05 -7.30
CA GLY A 96 7.31 6.72 -7.50
C GLY A 96 8.79 6.77 -7.86
N ILE A 97 9.57 5.82 -7.35
CA ILE A 97 10.93 5.52 -7.78
C ILE A 97 10.88 4.17 -8.51
N ASP A 98 11.43 4.12 -9.72
CA ASP A 98 11.37 2.96 -10.61
C ASP A 98 9.93 2.45 -10.88
N GLY A 99 8.96 3.37 -10.79
CA GLY A 99 7.53 3.09 -10.96
C GLY A 99 6.85 2.52 -9.72
N ILE A 100 7.53 2.52 -8.57
CA ILE A 100 7.04 2.01 -7.28
C ILE A 100 6.85 3.18 -6.31
N GLY A 101 5.65 3.31 -5.77
CA GLY A 101 5.33 4.25 -4.70
C GLY A 101 4.92 3.51 -3.45
N VAL A 102 3.81 2.77 -3.49
CA VAL A 102 3.26 2.02 -2.36
C VAL A 102 3.21 0.52 -2.65
N GLN A 103 3.03 -0.32 -1.65
CA GLN A 103 2.65 -1.72 -1.83
C GLN A 103 1.15 -1.79 -2.15
N SER A 104 0.81 -1.74 -3.43
CA SER A 104 -0.60 -1.76 -3.88
C SER A 104 -1.21 -3.17 -4.00
N GLY A 105 -0.48 -4.19 -3.56
CA GLY A 105 -0.93 -5.57 -3.45
C GLY A 105 -0.98 -6.07 -2.01
N HIS A 106 -1.18 -7.39 -1.85
CA HIS A 106 -1.06 -8.02 -0.53
C HIS A 106 0.41 -8.08 -0.12
N SER A 107 0.74 -7.52 1.03
CA SER A 107 2.10 -7.47 1.57
C SER A 107 2.64 -8.87 1.85
N LYS A 108 3.89 -9.10 1.47
CA LYS A 108 4.61 -10.36 1.69
C LYS A 108 5.81 -10.08 2.58
N VAL A 109 5.65 -10.25 3.88
CA VAL A 109 6.72 -10.01 4.86
C VAL A 109 7.57 -11.27 5.02
N TYR A 110 8.87 -11.11 4.88
CA TYR A 110 9.87 -12.15 5.08
C TYR A 110 10.78 -11.78 6.26
N LEU A 111 10.72 -12.55 7.33
CA LEU A 111 11.58 -12.36 8.50
C LEU A 111 12.90 -13.09 8.30
N VAL A 112 14.00 -12.35 8.36
CA VAL A 112 15.37 -12.84 8.17
C VAL A 112 16.14 -12.71 9.46
N PHE A 113 16.27 -13.78 10.21
CA PHE A 113 17.13 -13.85 11.41
C PHE A 113 18.59 -13.94 10.97
N TYR A 114 19.26 -12.80 10.91
CA TYR A 114 20.57 -12.64 10.30
C TYR A 114 21.71 -12.92 11.27
N GLY A 115 22.41 -14.02 11.05
CA GLY A 115 23.63 -14.36 11.74
C GLY A 115 23.51 -15.46 12.81
N SER A 116 24.58 -16.25 12.92
CA SER A 116 24.64 -17.40 13.84
C SER A 116 24.54 -17.05 15.32
N GLN A 117 24.61 -15.76 15.69
CA GLN A 117 24.46 -15.28 17.07
C GLN A 117 23.03 -15.47 17.61
N TRP A 118 22.02 -15.66 16.75
CA TRP A 118 20.70 -16.09 17.19
C TRP A 118 20.71 -17.45 17.89
N GLY A 119 21.76 -18.24 17.68
CA GLY A 119 22.00 -19.49 18.40
C GLY A 119 21.27 -20.69 17.83
N THR A 120 20.85 -21.61 18.69
CA THR A 120 20.14 -22.82 18.27
C THR A 120 18.67 -22.51 18.01
N GLN A 121 18.20 -22.82 16.80
CA GLN A 121 16.79 -22.72 16.44
C GLN A 121 15.99 -23.90 17.01
N SER A 122 14.81 -23.60 17.50
CA SER A 122 13.76 -24.54 17.89
C SER A 122 12.41 -24.04 17.37
N THR A 123 11.34 -24.75 17.66
CA THR A 123 9.97 -24.36 17.30
C THR A 123 9.08 -24.44 18.55
N ASN A 124 8.26 -23.39 18.78
CA ASN A 124 7.30 -23.37 19.88
C ASN A 124 6.01 -24.17 19.53
N GLY A 125 5.05 -24.20 20.46
CA GLY A 125 3.78 -24.90 20.27
C GLY A 125 2.88 -24.33 19.19
N SER A 126 3.08 -23.06 18.80
CA SER A 126 2.36 -22.36 17.71
C SER A 126 3.03 -22.54 16.34
N GLY A 127 4.18 -23.23 16.28
CA GLY A 127 4.94 -23.43 15.06
C GLY A 127 5.93 -22.30 14.74
N ASP A 128 6.15 -21.34 15.65
CA ASP A 128 7.07 -20.23 15.44
C ASP A 128 8.50 -20.63 15.78
N ALA A 129 9.45 -20.12 15.01
CA ALA A 129 10.86 -20.26 15.28
C ALA A 129 11.24 -19.52 16.58
N THR A 130 11.98 -20.19 17.42
CA THR A 130 12.59 -19.67 18.66
C THR A 130 14.08 -19.90 18.64
N PHE A 131 14.84 -19.08 19.36
CA PHE A 131 16.30 -19.11 19.32
C PHE A 131 16.91 -19.04 20.71
N SER A 132 17.99 -19.79 20.94
CA SER A 132 18.66 -19.77 22.24
C SER A 132 19.41 -18.45 22.53
N GLY A 133 19.68 -17.65 21.54
CA GLY A 133 20.29 -16.31 21.62
C GLY A 133 19.26 -15.17 21.64
N ASP A 134 17.99 -15.48 21.86
CA ASP A 134 16.86 -14.53 21.99
C ASP A 134 16.42 -14.48 23.48
N PRO A 135 17.06 -13.61 24.32
CA PRO A 135 16.81 -13.61 25.76
C PRO A 135 15.41 -13.13 26.14
N ASP A 136 14.76 -12.32 25.29
CA ASP A 136 13.47 -11.70 25.59
C ASP A 136 12.29 -12.39 24.88
N GLY A 137 12.54 -13.41 24.04
CA GLY A 137 11.52 -14.11 23.28
C GLY A 137 10.91 -13.25 22.15
N ALA A 138 11.71 -12.39 21.54
CA ALA A 138 11.30 -11.45 20.52
C ALA A 138 10.95 -12.12 19.17
N ALA A 139 11.64 -13.20 18.84
CA ALA A 139 11.49 -13.89 17.56
C ALA A 139 10.08 -14.49 17.32
N PRO A 140 9.48 -15.25 18.26
CA PRO A 140 8.12 -15.74 18.05
C PRO A 140 7.09 -14.62 18.01
N VAL A 141 7.25 -13.54 18.80
CA VAL A 141 6.31 -12.41 18.83
C VAL A 141 6.30 -11.67 17.50
N ALA A 142 7.45 -11.48 16.84
CA ALA A 142 7.50 -10.92 15.50
C ALA A 142 6.72 -11.78 14.48
N GLN A 143 6.85 -13.10 14.57
CA GLN A 143 6.12 -14.03 13.68
C GLN A 143 4.62 -14.00 13.92
N GLU A 144 4.19 -14.01 15.20
CA GLU A 144 2.78 -13.92 15.58
C GLU A 144 2.16 -12.60 15.09
N MET A 145 2.84 -11.46 15.32
CA MET A 145 2.37 -10.16 14.89
C MET A 145 2.10 -10.11 13.37
N PHE A 146 3.05 -10.51 12.54
CA PHE A 146 2.87 -10.48 11.08
C PHE A 146 1.90 -11.56 10.56
N LYS A 147 1.63 -12.62 11.31
CA LYS A 147 0.52 -13.55 11.02
C LYS A 147 -0.84 -12.95 11.34
N ASP A 148 -0.90 -12.07 12.32
CA ASP A 148 -2.14 -11.57 12.89
C ASP A 148 -2.57 -10.21 12.33
N ILE A 149 -1.69 -9.44 11.66
CA ILE A 149 -2.06 -8.22 10.93
C ILE A 149 -3.19 -8.53 9.94
N GLY A 150 -4.24 -7.71 9.95
CA GLY A 150 -5.40 -7.87 9.07
C GLY A 150 -6.35 -9.02 9.48
N THR A 151 -6.18 -9.59 10.67
CA THR A 151 -7.07 -10.62 11.21
C THR A 151 -7.85 -10.11 12.42
N GLY A 152 -8.88 -10.84 12.86
CA GLY A 152 -9.69 -10.44 14.02
C GLY A 152 -10.46 -9.12 13.85
N ASN A 153 -10.63 -8.63 12.61
CA ASN A 153 -11.22 -7.32 12.29
C ASN A 153 -10.47 -6.13 12.93
N GLU A 154 -9.16 -6.24 13.12
CA GLU A 154 -8.36 -5.12 13.57
C GLU A 154 -8.51 -3.93 12.60
N ARG A 155 -8.29 -2.71 13.09
CA ARG A 155 -8.42 -1.48 12.31
C ARG A 155 -7.17 -0.62 12.35
N TRP A 156 -6.09 -1.13 12.90
CA TRP A 156 -4.81 -0.44 12.97
C TRP A 156 -4.16 -0.36 11.57
N SER A 157 -4.09 -1.49 10.86
CA SER A 157 -3.57 -1.52 9.49
C SER A 157 -4.50 -0.87 8.46
N ALA A 158 -5.75 -0.58 8.81
CA ALA A 158 -6.72 0.02 7.90
C ALA A 158 -6.38 1.46 7.51
N ASP A 159 -5.57 2.17 8.30
CA ASP A 159 -5.10 3.51 7.96
C ASP A 159 -4.30 3.55 6.65
N LEU A 160 -3.61 2.48 6.33
CA LEU A 160 -2.85 2.33 5.08
C LEU A 160 -3.74 2.38 3.82
N THR A 161 -5.02 2.05 3.94
CA THR A 161 -5.93 1.94 2.79
C THR A 161 -6.26 3.27 2.11
N GLN A 162 -5.87 4.40 2.67
CA GLN A 162 -5.98 5.72 2.06
C GLN A 162 -4.87 6.02 1.05
N TRP A 163 -3.75 5.31 1.11
CA TRP A 163 -2.56 5.56 0.29
C TRP A 163 -2.60 4.79 -1.03
N CYS A 164 -1.97 5.33 -2.06
CA CYS A 164 -2.02 4.76 -3.41
C CYS A 164 -0.83 5.16 -4.27
N ASP A 165 -0.67 4.47 -5.39
CA ASP A 165 0.22 4.84 -6.48
C ASP A 165 -0.46 4.67 -7.85
N GLY A 166 0.33 4.68 -8.91
CA GLY A 166 -0.11 4.39 -10.27
C GLY A 166 -0.15 5.61 -11.18
N PRO A 167 -0.46 5.40 -12.47
CA PRO A 167 -0.31 6.43 -13.51
C PRO A 167 -1.26 7.63 -13.35
N ASN A 168 -2.29 7.49 -12.50
CA ASN A 168 -3.27 8.54 -12.25
C ASN A 168 -2.99 9.33 -10.97
N VAL A 169 -1.89 9.02 -10.27
CA VAL A 169 -1.48 9.73 -9.06
C VAL A 169 -0.28 10.62 -9.42
N SER A 170 -0.48 11.92 -9.36
CA SER A 170 0.58 12.89 -9.67
C SER A 170 1.49 13.10 -8.47
N SER A 171 2.78 13.29 -8.70
CA SER A 171 3.69 13.78 -7.65
C SER A 171 3.15 15.06 -7.03
N GLY A 172 3.20 15.15 -5.70
CA GLY A 172 2.61 16.23 -4.92
C GLY A 172 1.12 16.06 -4.61
N ALA A 173 0.46 14.98 -5.05
CA ALA A 173 -0.93 14.70 -4.68
C ALA A 173 -1.02 14.46 -3.16
N THR A 174 -2.05 15.05 -2.51
CA THR A 174 -2.35 14.87 -1.09
C THR A 174 -3.55 13.97 -0.82
N SER A 175 -4.12 13.39 -1.87
CA SER A 175 -5.21 12.42 -1.83
C SER A 175 -5.19 11.54 -3.07
N CYS A 176 -5.78 10.37 -2.97
CA CYS A 176 -5.83 9.39 -4.04
C CYS A 176 -7.08 9.55 -4.90
N PRO A 177 -6.97 9.60 -6.24
CA PRO A 177 -8.13 9.51 -7.12
C PRO A 177 -8.74 8.10 -7.07
N SER A 178 -10.04 7.98 -7.31
CA SER A 178 -10.77 6.71 -7.21
C SER A 178 -10.29 5.59 -8.14
N ASN A 179 -9.53 5.93 -9.18
CA ASN A 179 -8.95 4.99 -10.14
C ASN A 179 -7.45 4.74 -9.92
N ALA A 180 -6.92 5.07 -8.75
CA ALA A 180 -5.55 4.77 -8.35
C ALA A 180 -5.40 3.32 -7.87
N ASN A 181 -4.16 2.87 -7.75
CA ASN A 181 -3.82 1.59 -7.13
C ASN A 181 -3.69 1.82 -5.62
N PHE A 182 -4.74 1.58 -4.87
CA PHE A 182 -4.73 1.72 -3.42
C PHE A 182 -4.01 0.56 -2.74
N ILE A 183 -3.45 0.82 -1.56
CA ILE A 183 -3.04 -0.23 -0.64
C ILE A 183 -4.32 -0.95 -0.17
N PRO A 184 -4.46 -2.27 -0.41
CA PRO A 184 -5.63 -3.00 0.07
C PRO A 184 -5.53 -3.24 1.58
N TYR A 185 -6.67 -3.39 2.26
CA TYR A 185 -6.67 -3.91 3.62
C TYR A 185 -6.06 -5.31 3.64
N GLN A 186 -5.09 -5.54 4.53
CA GLN A 186 -4.21 -6.71 4.54
C GLN A 186 -4.85 -7.92 5.24
N SER A 187 -6.02 -8.35 4.78
CA SER A 187 -6.75 -9.43 5.42
C SER A 187 -6.01 -10.78 5.38
N GLY A 188 -5.93 -11.47 6.52
CA GLY A 188 -5.44 -12.84 6.59
C GLY A 188 -3.96 -13.01 6.96
N GLY A 189 -3.33 -11.98 7.47
CA GLY A 189 -1.91 -11.98 7.83
C GLY A 189 -0.99 -11.64 6.66
N VAL A 190 0.21 -11.17 6.97
CA VAL A 190 1.19 -10.74 5.95
C VAL A 190 2.49 -11.53 6.00
N LEU A 191 2.69 -12.40 6.99
CA LEU A 191 3.89 -13.24 7.10
C LEU A 191 3.95 -14.24 5.96
N SER A 192 4.95 -14.13 5.08
CA SER A 192 5.14 -14.99 3.91
C SER A 192 6.30 -15.98 4.04
N GLY A 193 7.21 -15.72 4.98
CA GLY A 193 8.31 -16.66 5.23
C GLY A 193 9.20 -16.24 6.39
N VAL A 194 9.90 -17.22 6.95
CA VAL A 194 10.88 -17.04 8.02
C VAL A 194 12.14 -17.79 7.63
N TRP A 195 13.27 -17.11 7.70
CA TRP A 195 14.56 -17.71 7.41
C TRP A 195 15.58 -17.37 8.49
N TYR A 196 16.28 -18.38 8.94
CA TYR A 196 17.45 -18.23 9.79
C TYR A 196 18.71 -18.38 8.93
N ASP A 197 19.37 -17.26 8.62
CA ASP A 197 20.68 -17.32 8.02
C ASP A 197 21.77 -17.49 9.08
N ASN A 198 22.08 -18.71 9.37
CA ASN A 198 23.16 -19.10 10.30
C ASN A 198 24.47 -19.47 9.60
N SER A 199 24.59 -19.18 8.31
CA SER A 199 25.77 -19.52 7.50
C SER A 199 27.06 -18.86 8.01
N ALA A 200 26.94 -17.71 8.67
CA ALA A 200 28.02 -16.98 9.32
C ALA A 200 27.47 -16.14 10.47
N ALA A 201 28.35 -15.58 11.29
CA ALA A 201 27.95 -14.51 12.20
C ALA A 201 27.64 -13.24 11.42
N SER A 202 26.54 -12.54 11.77
CA SER A 202 26.29 -11.20 11.24
C SER A 202 27.39 -10.23 11.74
N PRO A 203 27.75 -9.20 10.96
CA PRO A 203 28.66 -8.17 11.43
C PRO A 203 28.10 -7.48 12.67
N SER A 204 28.95 -7.25 13.67
CA SER A 204 28.53 -6.57 14.90
C SER A 204 28.06 -5.12 14.67
N ALA A 205 28.47 -4.52 13.57
CA ALA A 205 28.07 -3.18 13.11
C ALA A 205 27.84 -3.23 11.58
N ALA A 206 26.85 -4.01 11.16
CA ALA A 206 26.52 -4.16 9.74
C ALA A 206 26.21 -2.79 9.12
N THR A 207 26.76 -2.51 7.95
CA THR A 207 26.45 -1.31 7.16
C THR A 207 25.13 -1.47 6.42
N GLY A 208 24.53 -0.36 5.93
CA GLY A 208 23.33 -0.41 5.09
C GLY A 208 23.51 -1.33 3.87
N HIS A 209 24.69 -1.29 3.22
CA HIS A 209 25.04 -2.20 2.14
C HIS A 209 25.00 -3.69 2.55
N GLN A 210 25.53 -4.01 3.73
CA GLN A 210 25.53 -5.40 4.23
C GLN A 210 24.12 -5.89 4.57
N LEU A 211 23.28 -5.02 5.11
CA LEU A 211 21.87 -5.33 5.37
C LEU A 211 21.08 -5.50 4.06
N GLY A 212 21.26 -4.59 3.09
CA GLY A 212 20.67 -4.71 1.76
C GLY A 212 21.16 -5.95 1.00
N ALA A 213 22.44 -6.32 1.15
CA ALA A 213 22.97 -7.55 0.55
C ALA A 213 22.33 -8.80 1.16
N GLU A 214 22.07 -8.79 2.48
CA GLU A 214 21.34 -9.89 3.13
C GLU A 214 19.89 -9.96 2.64
N ALA A 215 19.22 -8.81 2.43
CA ALA A 215 17.88 -8.78 1.86
C ALA A 215 17.83 -9.36 0.43
N VAL A 216 18.80 -9.04 -0.44
CA VAL A 216 18.93 -9.63 -1.79
C VAL A 216 19.17 -11.14 -1.71
N LYS A 217 19.99 -11.59 -0.76
CA LYS A 217 20.25 -13.01 -0.51
C LYS A 217 18.97 -13.72 -0.04
N ALA A 218 18.19 -13.09 0.84
CA ALA A 218 16.91 -13.60 1.31
C ALA A 218 15.88 -13.70 0.18
N ALA A 219 15.81 -12.72 -0.72
CA ALA A 219 14.95 -12.80 -1.90
C ALA A 219 15.26 -14.04 -2.73
N GLY A 220 16.56 -14.34 -2.96
CA GLY A 220 17.00 -15.57 -3.61
C GLY A 220 16.62 -16.83 -2.83
N HIS A 221 16.77 -16.83 -1.51
CA HIS A 221 16.40 -17.95 -0.63
C HIS A 221 14.92 -18.31 -0.73
N PHE A 222 14.05 -17.30 -0.72
CA PHE A 222 12.60 -17.51 -0.83
C PHE A 222 12.10 -17.72 -2.27
N GLY A 223 12.99 -17.69 -3.26
CA GLY A 223 12.64 -17.88 -4.66
C GLY A 223 12.01 -16.63 -5.31
N ASN A 224 12.08 -15.48 -4.68
CA ASN A 224 11.61 -14.19 -5.20
C ASN A 224 12.65 -13.59 -6.17
N THR A 225 12.84 -14.24 -7.31
CA THR A 225 13.93 -13.96 -8.25
C THR A 225 13.52 -13.07 -9.43
N THR A 226 12.45 -12.34 -9.32
CA THR A 226 11.96 -11.38 -10.34
C THR A 226 11.47 -10.08 -9.70
N ALA A 227 11.49 -8.97 -10.45
CA ALA A 227 10.92 -7.71 -10.00
C ALA A 227 9.43 -7.85 -9.60
N ALA A 228 8.66 -8.64 -10.35
CA ALA A 228 7.24 -8.88 -10.05
C ALA A 228 7.03 -9.66 -8.73
N SER A 229 7.91 -10.60 -8.38
CA SER A 229 7.81 -11.32 -7.10
C SER A 229 8.17 -10.45 -5.90
N ASN A 230 8.97 -9.42 -6.10
CA ASN A 230 9.39 -8.47 -5.07
C ASN A 230 8.52 -7.20 -5.00
N ARG A 231 7.56 -7.01 -5.93
CA ARG A 231 6.74 -5.79 -6.01
C ARG A 231 5.99 -5.46 -4.71
N ASP A 232 5.55 -6.45 -3.95
CA ASP A 232 4.88 -6.26 -2.66
C ASP A 232 5.59 -7.08 -1.56
N ALA A 233 6.89 -7.32 -1.72
CA ALA A 233 7.70 -8.06 -0.76
C ALA A 233 8.49 -7.11 0.13
N TYR A 234 8.60 -7.46 1.41
CA TYR A 234 9.34 -6.73 2.42
C TYR A 234 10.22 -7.68 3.24
N TYR A 235 11.52 -7.39 3.29
CA TYR A 235 12.50 -8.22 3.98
C TYR A 235 12.95 -7.53 5.27
N VAL A 236 12.51 -8.05 6.42
CA VAL A 236 12.88 -7.55 7.74
C VAL A 236 14.20 -8.20 8.16
N ILE A 237 15.29 -7.46 8.16
CA ILE A 237 16.61 -7.96 8.55
C ILE A 237 16.77 -7.81 10.05
N LEU A 238 16.54 -8.91 10.76
CA LEU A 238 16.55 -9.00 12.23
C LEU A 238 17.97 -9.27 12.71
N SER A 239 18.61 -8.27 13.28
CA SER A 239 19.95 -8.39 13.86
C SER A 239 19.90 -8.95 15.29
N PRO A 240 20.84 -9.83 15.67
CA PRO A 240 20.81 -10.50 16.97
C PRO A 240 21.18 -9.59 18.14
N HIS A 241 20.79 -10.01 19.34
CA HIS A 241 21.17 -9.40 20.62
C HIS A 241 22.69 -9.12 20.69
N ASN A 242 23.05 -7.99 21.33
CA ASN A 242 24.43 -7.51 21.45
C ASN A 242 25.15 -7.13 20.13
N THR A 243 24.39 -6.82 19.07
CA THR A 243 24.93 -6.19 17.88
C THR A 243 24.48 -4.73 17.77
N ASN A 244 25.20 -3.94 16.99
CA ASN A 244 24.91 -2.51 16.78
C ASN A 244 24.88 -2.18 15.28
N PRO A 245 23.94 -2.80 14.50
CA PRO A 245 23.87 -2.59 13.06
C PRO A 245 23.65 -1.11 12.75
N ASP A 246 24.44 -0.60 11.81
CA ASP A 246 24.46 0.78 11.37
C ASP A 246 24.52 1.82 12.52
N SER A 247 25.15 1.43 13.64
CA SER A 247 25.33 2.29 14.82
C SER A 247 24.02 2.82 15.43
N TYR A 248 23.00 1.95 15.52
CA TYR A 248 21.65 2.35 15.97
C TYR A 248 21.60 2.81 17.44
N GLN A 249 22.44 2.22 18.32
CA GLN A 249 22.34 2.45 19.76
C GLN A 249 22.42 3.94 20.13
N GLY A 250 21.39 4.42 20.84
CA GLY A 250 21.24 5.80 21.25
C GLY A 250 20.88 6.79 20.13
N GLN A 251 20.68 6.30 18.91
CA GLN A 251 20.33 7.14 17.76
C GLN A 251 18.89 6.89 17.29
N TYR A 252 18.57 5.65 16.97
CA TYR A 252 17.27 5.24 16.42
C TYR A 252 16.95 3.80 16.83
N CYS A 253 15.77 3.31 16.46
CA CYS A 253 15.31 1.96 16.82
C CYS A 253 15.20 1.03 15.61
N ALA A 254 14.92 1.56 14.43
CA ALA A 254 14.96 0.91 13.11
C ALA A 254 14.98 1.97 12.00
N TRP A 255 15.08 1.53 10.75
CA TRP A 255 14.87 2.29 9.51
C TRP A 255 14.64 1.32 8.36
N HIS A 256 14.05 1.80 7.26
CA HIS A 256 13.85 1.01 6.05
C HIS A 256 14.45 1.68 4.80
N ASP A 257 14.63 0.89 3.74
CA ASP A 257 15.15 1.35 2.45
C ASP A 257 14.96 0.25 1.38
N TYR A 258 15.46 0.50 0.19
CA TYR A 258 15.59 -0.52 -0.86
C TYR A 258 17.06 -0.68 -1.30
N ASN A 259 17.38 -1.82 -1.89
CA ASN A 259 18.77 -2.16 -2.25
C ASN A 259 19.41 -1.19 -3.25
N GLY A 260 18.63 -0.46 -4.04
CA GLY A 260 19.09 0.43 -5.11
C GLY A 260 19.47 1.84 -4.64
N ASP A 261 19.19 2.23 -3.40
CA ASP A 261 19.53 3.57 -2.93
C ASP A 261 21.04 3.80 -2.97
N SER A 262 21.44 4.78 -3.80
CA SER A 262 22.83 5.18 -3.99
C SER A 262 23.47 5.80 -2.75
N THR A 263 22.68 6.16 -1.76
CA THR A 263 23.13 6.79 -0.51
C THR A 263 23.40 5.81 0.63
N LEU A 264 23.04 4.52 0.46
CA LEU A 264 23.32 3.47 1.45
C LEU A 264 24.77 3.51 1.95
N SER A 265 24.97 3.36 3.26
CA SER A 265 26.31 3.26 3.82
C SER A 265 27.03 2.02 3.28
N GLY A 266 28.11 2.24 2.55
CA GLY A 266 28.81 1.20 1.80
C GLY A 266 28.35 1.08 0.32
N GLY A 267 27.41 1.91 -0.13
CA GLY A 267 26.89 1.98 -1.50
C GLY A 267 25.70 1.05 -1.78
N PRO A 268 25.04 1.20 -2.94
CA PRO A 268 23.90 0.38 -3.34
C PRO A 268 24.28 -1.09 -3.54
N VAL A 269 23.28 -1.96 -3.46
CA VAL A 269 23.44 -3.40 -3.73
C VAL A 269 22.78 -3.74 -5.06
N SER A 270 23.56 -4.29 -5.99
CA SER A 270 23.02 -4.76 -7.26
C SER A 270 22.17 -6.00 -7.07
N SER A 271 21.01 -6.05 -7.71
CA SER A 271 20.12 -7.20 -7.74
C SER A 271 19.64 -7.47 -9.16
N SER A 272 19.61 -8.75 -9.56
CA SER A 272 18.93 -9.20 -10.78
C SER A 272 17.44 -9.49 -10.54
N TYR A 273 16.96 -9.32 -9.31
CA TYR A 273 15.60 -9.64 -8.89
C TYR A 273 14.68 -8.41 -8.85
N GLY A 274 15.18 -7.25 -9.29
CA GLY A 274 14.52 -5.95 -9.17
C GLY A 274 14.84 -5.27 -7.86
N ASP A 275 14.01 -4.31 -7.47
CA ASP A 275 14.13 -3.60 -6.21
C ASP A 275 13.70 -4.49 -5.05
N ILE A 276 14.52 -4.50 -4.02
CA ILE A 276 14.35 -5.30 -2.82
C ILE A 276 14.19 -4.36 -1.64
N ALA A 277 12.96 -4.21 -1.20
CA ALA A 277 12.62 -3.38 -0.06
C ALA A 277 12.96 -4.12 1.26
N PHE A 278 13.66 -3.46 2.17
CA PHE A 278 14.11 -4.07 3.42
C PHE A 278 14.14 -3.07 4.58
N SER A 279 14.18 -3.60 5.81
CA SER A 279 14.46 -2.80 6.99
C SER A 279 15.66 -3.30 7.74
N ASN A 280 16.35 -2.38 8.41
CA ASN A 280 17.28 -2.65 9.50
C ASN A 280 16.47 -2.73 10.79
N GLN A 281 16.27 -3.93 11.31
CA GLN A 281 15.60 -4.19 12.58
C GLN A 281 16.62 -4.70 13.60
N PRO A 282 17.27 -3.79 14.38
CA PRO A 282 18.11 -4.18 15.48
C PRO A 282 17.33 -4.94 16.56
N TYR A 283 18.02 -5.69 17.42
CA TYR A 283 17.45 -6.18 18.67
C TYR A 283 17.28 -4.99 19.63
N ASN A 284 16.22 -4.21 19.43
CA ASN A 284 16.09 -2.87 20.01
C ASN A 284 15.83 -2.86 21.52
N MET A 285 15.51 -4.02 22.15
CA MET A 285 15.51 -4.20 23.60
C MET A 285 16.88 -3.89 24.24
N ASP A 286 17.99 -4.03 23.47
CA ASP A 286 19.34 -3.61 23.91
C ASP A 286 19.45 -2.10 24.19
N SER A 287 18.54 -1.29 23.62
CA SER A 287 18.41 0.14 23.92
C SER A 287 17.41 0.45 25.06
N GLY A 288 16.77 -0.58 25.61
CA GLY A 288 15.87 -0.47 26.75
C GLY A 288 14.71 0.52 26.49
N SER A 289 14.42 1.35 27.47
CA SER A 289 13.36 2.36 27.36
C SER A 289 13.62 3.41 26.28
N GLY A 290 14.83 3.50 25.74
CA GLY A 290 15.15 4.39 24.61
C GLY A 290 14.42 3.99 23.34
N CYS A 291 14.19 2.69 23.14
CA CYS A 291 13.41 2.12 22.05
C CYS A 291 12.12 1.44 22.54
N GLY A 292 11.49 1.99 23.57
CA GLY A 292 10.10 1.69 23.91
C GLY A 292 9.88 0.49 24.82
N VAL A 293 10.93 -0.09 25.46
CA VAL A 293 10.70 -1.09 26.52
C VAL A 293 9.86 -0.44 27.63
N GLY A 294 8.68 -1.01 27.93
CA GLY A 294 7.75 -0.52 28.94
C GLY A 294 6.99 0.75 28.53
N PHE A 295 6.84 1.03 27.23
CA PHE A 295 6.20 2.26 26.77
C PHE A 295 4.67 2.21 26.90
N VAL A 296 4.05 1.07 26.60
CA VAL A 296 2.60 0.87 26.69
C VAL A 296 2.23 0.05 27.92
N ASN A 297 2.99 -1.00 28.23
CA ASN A 297 2.69 -1.97 29.27
C ASN A 297 3.74 -1.93 30.42
N SER A 298 3.41 -2.54 31.57
CA SER A 298 4.33 -2.68 32.69
C SER A 298 4.14 -4.06 33.36
N PRO A 299 5.07 -5.03 33.15
CA PRO A 299 6.22 -4.95 32.25
C PRO A 299 5.79 -4.95 30.79
N GLY A 300 6.57 -4.34 29.92
CA GLY A 300 6.35 -4.24 28.48
C GLY A 300 7.65 -4.44 27.73
N THR A 301 8.36 -5.56 28.00
CA THR A 301 9.70 -5.82 27.45
C THR A 301 9.71 -5.73 25.92
N LEU A 302 8.65 -6.19 25.28
CA LEU A 302 8.52 -6.23 23.83
C LEU A 302 7.64 -5.12 23.23
N ASP A 303 7.18 -4.13 24.04
CA ASP A 303 6.38 -3.02 23.52
C ASP A 303 7.09 -2.30 22.37
N GLY A 304 8.34 -1.89 22.58
CA GLY A 304 9.13 -1.22 21.56
C GLY A 304 9.48 -2.12 20.37
N TRP A 305 9.53 -3.43 20.57
CA TRP A 305 9.80 -4.38 19.50
C TRP A 305 8.65 -4.43 18.49
N THR A 306 7.42 -4.64 18.96
CA THR A 306 6.25 -4.69 18.09
C THR A 306 5.94 -3.31 17.49
N MET A 307 6.02 -2.23 18.29
CA MET A 307 5.86 -0.86 17.80
C MET A 307 6.84 -0.54 16.67
N THR A 308 8.10 -0.95 16.79
CA THR A 308 9.10 -0.65 15.75
C THR A 308 8.90 -1.50 14.50
N LEU A 309 8.56 -2.78 14.65
CA LEU A 309 8.22 -3.66 13.52
C LEU A 309 6.99 -3.13 12.76
N GLY A 310 5.99 -2.67 13.50
CA GLY A 310 4.77 -2.08 12.93
C GLY A 310 5.03 -0.74 12.24
N HIS A 311 5.87 0.11 12.82
CA HIS A 311 6.31 1.38 12.27
C HIS A 311 6.93 1.20 10.88
N GLU A 312 7.98 0.41 10.79
CA GLU A 312 8.71 0.17 9.54
C GLU A 312 7.83 -0.52 8.48
N TRP A 313 6.93 -1.42 8.92
CA TRP A 313 6.00 -2.06 8.00
C TRP A 313 4.97 -1.09 7.41
N GLN A 314 4.39 -0.20 8.23
CA GLN A 314 3.42 0.79 7.75
C GLN A 314 4.06 1.77 6.77
N GLU A 315 5.29 2.20 7.02
CA GLU A 315 6.03 3.09 6.14
C GLU A 315 6.44 2.39 4.85
N MET A 316 6.95 1.17 4.94
CA MET A 316 7.24 0.34 3.77
C MET A 316 6.01 0.13 2.88
N MET A 317 4.82 0.01 3.45
CA MET A 317 3.58 -0.10 2.69
C MET A 317 3.27 1.18 1.93
N SER A 318 3.46 2.36 2.54
CA SER A 318 3.14 3.66 1.95
C SER A 318 4.27 4.31 1.16
N ASP A 319 5.52 3.79 1.30
CA ASP A 319 6.73 4.29 0.62
C ASP A 319 7.73 3.15 0.38
N GLN A 320 7.38 2.19 -0.49
CA GLN A 320 8.18 0.97 -0.71
C GLN A 320 9.59 1.25 -1.23
N ASN A 321 9.75 2.18 -2.16
CA ASN A 321 11.05 2.73 -2.58
C ASN A 321 11.11 4.15 -2.02
N PRO A 322 11.80 4.36 -0.88
CA PRO A 322 11.67 5.57 -0.10
C PRO A 322 11.94 6.88 -0.84
N ALA A 323 11.14 7.87 -0.50
CA ALA A 323 10.90 9.13 -1.18
C ALA A 323 10.12 9.02 -2.51
N GLY A 324 9.70 7.85 -2.91
CA GLY A 324 8.81 7.62 -4.06
C GLY A 324 7.33 7.57 -3.68
N GLY A 325 7.01 7.16 -2.46
CA GLY A 325 5.65 7.07 -1.94
C GLY A 325 5.18 8.33 -1.21
N TRP A 326 4.60 8.16 -0.03
CA TRP A 326 3.92 9.23 0.71
C TRP A 326 4.78 9.76 1.85
N THR A 327 5.34 10.95 1.66
CA THR A 327 6.16 11.65 2.66
C THR A 327 5.70 13.09 2.84
N ASN A 328 6.13 13.73 3.92
CA ASN A 328 5.82 15.12 4.18
C ASN A 328 6.71 16.05 3.35
N HIS A 329 6.12 16.88 2.50
CA HIS A 329 6.81 17.89 1.68
C HIS A 329 6.32 19.31 2.00
N THR A 330 5.83 19.55 3.21
CA THR A 330 5.28 20.87 3.59
C THR A 330 6.34 21.89 3.91
N GLY A 331 7.63 21.50 4.00
CA GLY A 331 8.70 22.36 4.49
C GLY A 331 8.62 22.66 5.99
N SER A 332 7.76 21.92 6.72
CA SER A 332 7.60 22.02 8.17
C SER A 332 8.71 21.29 8.93
N SER A 333 8.60 21.22 10.25
CA SER A 333 9.49 20.38 11.06
C SER A 333 9.33 18.88 10.78
N TYR A 334 8.29 18.49 10.07
CA TYR A 334 7.98 17.12 9.63
C TYR A 334 8.48 16.82 8.22
N ASP A 335 9.10 17.79 7.52
CA ASP A 335 9.55 17.62 6.14
C ASP A 335 10.45 16.40 5.97
N GLY A 336 10.05 15.49 5.08
CA GLY A 336 10.72 14.22 4.82
C GLY A 336 10.34 13.08 5.77
N GLN A 337 9.42 13.31 6.72
CA GLN A 337 8.86 12.26 7.57
C GLN A 337 7.76 11.49 6.85
N GLU A 338 7.57 10.25 7.28
CA GLU A 338 6.57 9.33 6.76
C GLU A 338 5.39 9.18 7.72
N ASN A 339 4.44 8.32 7.40
CA ASN A 339 3.18 8.23 8.15
C ASN A 339 3.38 7.84 9.63
N SER A 340 4.29 6.93 9.93
CA SER A 340 4.54 6.47 11.29
C SER A 340 5.46 7.43 12.07
N ASP A 341 6.42 8.06 11.38
CA ASP A 341 7.33 9.07 11.93
C ASP A 341 6.59 10.22 12.60
N GLU A 342 5.54 10.73 11.94
CA GLU A 342 4.77 11.88 12.43
C GLU A 342 4.03 11.58 13.74
N CYS A 343 3.77 10.29 14.01
CA CYS A 343 3.08 9.79 15.19
C CYS A 343 4.03 9.15 16.22
N ALA A 344 5.34 9.25 15.99
CA ALA A 344 6.34 8.60 16.83
C ALA A 344 6.27 9.05 18.31
N TRP A 345 6.23 8.07 19.21
CA TRP A 345 6.29 8.24 20.66
C TRP A 345 5.19 9.13 21.25
N ILE A 346 3.99 9.14 20.68
CA ILE A 346 2.83 9.74 21.36
C ILE A 346 2.44 8.83 22.52
N SER A 347 2.38 9.41 23.71
CA SER A 347 2.16 8.65 24.95
C SER A 347 0.81 7.91 24.96
N PRO A 348 0.74 6.70 25.52
CA PRO A 348 -0.51 5.99 25.72
C PRO A 348 -1.57 6.84 26.44
N GLY A 349 -2.82 6.70 26.02
CA GLY A 349 -3.94 7.49 26.54
C GLY A 349 -4.10 8.90 25.96
N SER A 350 -3.14 9.38 25.16
CA SER A 350 -3.26 10.60 24.37
C SER A 350 -4.01 10.33 23.05
N THR A 351 -4.57 11.38 22.45
CA THR A 351 -5.12 11.26 21.09
C THR A 351 -4.02 10.85 20.12
N GLY A 352 -4.24 9.79 19.35
CA GLY A 352 -3.23 9.21 18.48
C GLY A 352 -2.04 8.56 19.23
N GLY A 353 -2.19 8.28 20.53
CA GLY A 353 -1.16 7.64 21.34
C GLY A 353 -1.03 6.15 21.06
N ALA A 354 0.15 5.62 21.39
CA ALA A 354 0.40 4.18 21.34
C ALA A 354 -0.59 3.41 22.23
N ALA A 355 -0.96 2.21 21.81
CA ALA A 355 -1.92 1.38 22.53
C ALA A 355 -1.69 -0.10 22.23
N ASN A 356 -2.29 -0.95 23.05
CA ASN A 356 -2.43 -2.36 22.72
C ASN A 356 -3.48 -2.54 21.62
N VAL A 357 -3.10 -3.19 20.53
CA VAL A 357 -3.97 -3.55 19.41
C VAL A 357 -4.17 -5.05 19.40
N THR A 358 -5.41 -5.50 19.44
CA THR A 358 -5.73 -6.92 19.29
C THR A 358 -5.86 -7.24 17.81
N MET A 359 -5.05 -8.18 17.34
CA MET A 359 -5.04 -8.70 15.98
C MET A 359 -5.20 -10.22 16.10
N GLY A 360 -6.25 -10.79 15.49
CA GLY A 360 -6.50 -12.23 15.58
C GLY A 360 -6.54 -12.76 17.00
N THR A 361 -5.56 -13.57 17.35
CA THR A 361 -5.41 -14.14 18.69
C THR A 361 -4.38 -13.41 19.56
N GLY A 362 -3.55 -12.54 18.95
CA GLY A 362 -2.51 -11.78 19.63
C GLY A 362 -2.97 -10.39 20.08
N THR A 363 -2.21 -9.79 20.96
CA THR A 363 -2.34 -8.38 21.34
C THR A 363 -0.94 -7.78 21.41
N PHE A 364 -0.72 -6.74 20.61
CA PHE A 364 0.59 -6.14 20.42
C PHE A 364 0.54 -4.66 20.77
N ALA A 365 1.61 -4.17 21.38
CA ALA A 365 1.78 -2.73 21.56
C ALA A 365 2.12 -2.10 20.21
N GLU A 366 1.32 -1.13 19.78
CA GLU A 366 1.51 -0.46 18.50
C GLU A 366 1.43 1.06 18.65
N GLN A 367 2.09 1.78 17.78
CA GLN A 367 1.88 3.22 17.60
C GLN A 367 0.81 3.50 16.55
N ALA A 368 0.27 4.72 16.59
CA ALA A 368 -0.58 5.24 15.52
C ALA A 368 0.25 5.60 14.29
N SER A 369 -0.40 5.71 13.14
CA SER A 369 0.14 6.32 11.93
C SER A 369 -0.65 7.56 11.54
N TRP A 370 -0.05 8.44 10.74
CA TRP A 370 -0.67 9.64 10.24
C TRP A 370 -1.71 9.34 9.16
N SER A 371 -2.85 9.97 9.28
CA SER A 371 -3.94 9.89 8.33
C SER A 371 -4.24 11.26 7.71
N ASN A 372 -4.14 11.37 6.38
CA ASN A 372 -4.49 12.60 5.68
C ASN A 372 -6.00 12.87 5.69
N ASP A 373 -6.83 11.83 5.67
CA ASP A 373 -8.27 11.98 5.61
C ASP A 373 -8.90 12.39 6.95
N THR A 374 -8.28 12.00 8.07
CA THR A 374 -8.67 12.47 9.41
C THR A 374 -7.83 13.64 9.91
N ASN A 375 -6.71 13.95 9.23
CA ASN A 375 -5.73 14.96 9.60
C ASN A 375 -5.25 14.80 11.06
N ASN A 376 -4.93 13.57 11.43
CA ASN A 376 -4.50 13.21 12.79
C ASN A 376 -3.76 11.86 12.79
N CYS A 377 -3.02 11.59 13.86
CA CYS A 377 -2.51 10.26 14.16
C CYS A 377 -3.65 9.33 14.59
N ALA A 378 -3.79 8.19 13.92
CA ALA A 378 -4.87 7.23 14.13
C ALA A 378 -4.31 5.85 14.54
N ILE A 379 -4.70 5.36 15.72
CA ILE A 379 -4.42 3.97 16.16
C ILE A 379 -5.46 2.98 15.60
N SER A 380 -6.52 3.49 15.04
CA SER A 380 -7.61 2.72 14.43
C SER A 380 -8.29 3.59 13.39
N HIS A 381 -8.52 3.05 12.21
CA HIS A 381 -9.07 3.77 11.07
C HIS A 381 -10.15 2.97 10.35
N ALA A 382 -11.04 3.63 9.67
CA ALA A 382 -11.96 2.96 8.75
C ALA A 382 -11.19 2.43 7.54
N ILE A 383 -11.61 1.32 6.95
CA ILE A 383 -11.10 0.92 5.65
C ILE A 383 -11.64 1.93 4.64
N VAL A 384 -10.72 2.67 3.99
CA VAL A 384 -11.00 3.65 2.93
C VAL A 384 -10.23 3.24 1.68
N GLY A 385 -10.44 3.84 0.56
CA GLY A 385 -9.67 3.50 -0.64
C GLY A 385 -9.96 2.09 -1.16
N GLY A 386 -11.18 1.79 -1.50
CA GLY A 386 -11.59 0.49 -2.02
C GLY A 386 -12.29 0.54 -3.38
N GLY A 387 -11.89 1.47 -4.22
CA GLY A 387 -12.35 1.55 -5.61
C GLY A 387 -11.28 1.13 -6.59
N GLY A 388 -10.55 0.05 -6.39
CA GLY A 388 -9.50 -0.31 -7.33
C GLY A 388 -8.90 -1.68 -7.09
N SER A 389 -9.00 -2.49 -8.05
CA SER A 389 -8.22 -3.65 -8.49
C SER A 389 -7.01 -4.01 -7.62
N GLY A 390 -7.11 -5.09 -6.86
CA GLY A 390 -5.94 -5.81 -6.42
C GLY A 390 -6.10 -6.49 -5.06
N GLY A 391 -6.29 -7.79 -5.05
CA GLY A 391 -6.26 -8.60 -3.85
C GLY A 391 -7.52 -8.47 -2.99
N GLY A 392 -8.66 -8.87 -3.53
CA GLY A 392 -9.90 -8.93 -2.77
C GLY A 392 -9.81 -9.98 -1.66
N GLY A 393 -10.06 -9.58 -0.42
CA GLY A 393 -10.48 -10.51 0.61
C GLY A 393 -11.72 -11.31 0.17
N THR A 394 -12.15 -12.26 0.97
CA THR A 394 -13.45 -12.93 0.76
C THR A 394 -14.57 -11.90 0.66
N LEU A 395 -15.52 -12.13 -0.24
CA LEU A 395 -16.71 -11.30 -0.36
C LEU A 395 -17.36 -11.20 1.03
N THR A 396 -17.60 -9.95 1.48
CA THR A 396 -18.13 -9.66 2.82
C THR A 396 -19.46 -8.93 2.74
N ASN A 397 -20.25 -9.03 3.81
CA ASN A 397 -21.59 -8.43 3.90
C ASN A 397 -22.44 -8.70 2.63
N GLY A 398 -22.36 -9.93 2.09
CA GLY A 398 -23.14 -10.32 0.91
C GLY A 398 -24.60 -10.62 1.22
N THR A 399 -24.93 -10.84 2.49
CA THR A 399 -26.30 -11.04 3.00
C THR A 399 -26.91 -9.74 3.53
N PHE A 400 -26.15 -8.64 3.57
CA PHE A 400 -26.57 -7.30 4.04
C PHE A 400 -27.12 -7.24 5.47
N GLU A 401 -26.96 -8.29 6.27
CA GLU A 401 -27.51 -8.42 7.65
C GLU A 401 -26.87 -7.42 8.64
N ALA A 402 -25.80 -6.72 8.25
CA ALA A 402 -25.30 -5.58 8.99
C ALA A 402 -26.28 -4.38 9.01
N GLY A 403 -27.39 -4.43 8.25
CA GLY A 403 -28.33 -3.33 8.08
C GLY A 403 -27.71 -2.11 7.39
N SER A 404 -26.58 -2.31 6.72
CA SER A 404 -25.81 -1.27 6.03
C SER A 404 -25.17 -1.84 4.75
N LEU A 405 -24.71 -0.96 3.87
CA LEU A 405 -23.95 -1.36 2.67
C LEU A 405 -22.42 -1.33 2.91
N SER A 406 -21.99 -1.50 4.17
CA SER A 406 -20.57 -1.59 4.50
C SER A 406 -19.88 -2.66 3.66
N SER A 407 -18.63 -2.41 3.26
CA SER A 407 -17.84 -3.24 2.35
C SER A 407 -18.29 -3.24 0.88
N TRP A 408 -19.32 -2.49 0.53
CA TRP A 408 -19.74 -2.27 -0.86
C TRP A 408 -19.50 -0.83 -1.29
N THR A 409 -18.91 -0.66 -2.45
CA THR A 409 -18.82 0.65 -3.12
C THR A 409 -20.17 0.99 -3.71
N THR A 410 -20.68 2.17 -3.39
CA THR A 410 -22.01 2.62 -3.80
C THR A 410 -21.92 3.76 -4.81
N SER A 411 -22.83 3.78 -5.77
CA SER A 411 -23.02 4.91 -6.69
C SER A 411 -24.51 5.12 -6.94
N GLY A 412 -24.94 6.38 -7.02
CA GLY A 412 -26.34 6.71 -7.19
C GLY A 412 -27.17 6.44 -5.92
N SER A 413 -28.43 6.06 -6.08
CA SER A 413 -29.36 5.76 -4.99
C SER A 413 -29.23 4.28 -4.58
N THR A 414 -28.76 4.04 -3.37
CA THR A 414 -28.60 2.69 -2.81
C THR A 414 -28.87 2.70 -1.31
N SER A 415 -29.43 1.61 -0.79
CA SER A 415 -29.66 1.46 0.66
C SER A 415 -29.77 0.00 1.08
N ALA A 416 -29.39 -0.32 2.32
CA ALA A 416 -29.81 -1.57 2.96
C ALA A 416 -31.20 -1.37 3.56
N THR A 417 -32.10 -2.31 3.30
CA THR A 417 -33.49 -2.20 3.77
C THR A 417 -34.11 -3.57 4.03
N THR A 418 -35.05 -3.63 4.97
CA THR A 418 -35.80 -4.83 5.27
C THR A 418 -36.73 -5.26 4.15
N SER A 419 -37.16 -4.33 3.29
CA SER A 419 -38.00 -4.63 2.12
C SER A 419 -37.25 -5.40 1.03
N ALA A 420 -35.93 -5.35 1.04
CA ALA A 420 -35.04 -6.01 0.08
C ALA A 420 -34.51 -7.37 0.58
N ALA A 421 -34.97 -7.89 1.71
CA ALA A 421 -34.52 -9.18 2.24
C ALA A 421 -35.12 -10.34 1.43
N HIS A 422 -34.23 -11.19 0.85
CA HIS A 422 -34.57 -12.50 0.36
C HIS A 422 -34.48 -13.52 1.48
N SER A 423 -33.43 -13.46 2.28
CA SER A 423 -33.25 -14.19 3.52
C SER A 423 -32.91 -13.23 4.67
N GLY A 424 -32.97 -13.69 5.92
CA GLY A 424 -32.63 -12.86 7.07
C GLY A 424 -33.57 -11.64 7.25
N SER A 425 -32.98 -10.48 7.56
CA SER A 425 -33.72 -9.26 7.90
C SER A 425 -33.47 -8.09 6.94
N TYR A 426 -32.37 -8.08 6.23
CA TYR A 426 -31.97 -7.00 5.35
C TYR A 426 -31.51 -7.50 3.97
N GLY A 427 -31.67 -6.66 2.97
CA GLY A 427 -31.09 -6.82 1.64
C GLY A 427 -30.74 -5.44 1.08
N ALA A 428 -30.10 -5.40 -0.08
CA ALA A 428 -29.70 -4.18 -0.76
C ALA A 428 -30.74 -3.73 -1.77
N MET A 429 -31.16 -2.48 -1.73
CA MET A 429 -31.93 -1.81 -2.78
C MET A 429 -30.98 -0.94 -3.62
N VAL A 430 -30.94 -1.18 -4.93
CA VAL A 430 -30.21 -0.41 -5.91
C VAL A 430 -31.23 0.29 -6.82
N GLY A 431 -31.18 1.60 -6.91
CA GLY A 431 -32.26 2.43 -7.43
C GLY A 431 -33.13 3.01 -6.31
N SER A 432 -34.28 3.54 -6.64
CA SER A 432 -35.21 4.20 -5.70
C SER A 432 -36.66 3.90 -6.10
N THR A 433 -37.57 3.99 -5.14
CA THR A 433 -39.03 3.98 -5.40
C THR A 433 -39.55 5.29 -6.01
N GLY A 434 -38.71 6.27 -6.20
CA GLY A 434 -38.95 7.49 -6.96
C GLY A 434 -37.98 7.65 -8.11
N PRO A 435 -38.17 8.63 -9.01
CA PRO A 435 -37.30 8.84 -10.15
C PRO A 435 -35.83 8.96 -9.74
N THR A 436 -34.96 8.32 -10.49
CA THR A 436 -33.49 8.34 -10.25
C THR A 436 -32.75 8.15 -11.57
N ASN A 437 -31.45 7.93 -11.50
CA ASN A 437 -30.59 7.61 -12.62
C ASN A 437 -29.92 6.25 -12.42
N THR A 438 -28.80 6.02 -13.05
CA THR A 438 -28.03 4.80 -12.85
C THR A 438 -27.51 4.73 -11.41
N SER A 439 -27.75 3.60 -10.78
CA SER A 439 -27.30 3.28 -9.42
C SER A 439 -26.57 1.95 -9.42
N SER A 440 -25.58 1.77 -8.57
CA SER A 440 -24.85 0.52 -8.50
C SER A 440 -24.23 0.22 -7.13
N LEU A 441 -24.03 -1.07 -6.88
CA LEU A 441 -23.19 -1.61 -5.82
C LEU A 441 -22.06 -2.40 -6.46
N ALA A 442 -20.83 -2.25 -5.96
CA ALA A 442 -19.70 -3.04 -6.40
C ALA A 442 -18.88 -3.52 -5.22
N GLN A 443 -18.36 -4.75 -5.34
CA GLN A 443 -17.39 -5.26 -4.38
C GLN A 443 -16.33 -6.07 -5.10
N SER A 444 -15.06 -5.83 -4.75
CA SER A 444 -13.94 -6.63 -5.20
C SER A 444 -13.65 -7.74 -4.18
N PHE A 445 -13.28 -8.93 -4.68
CA PHE A 445 -12.93 -10.08 -3.85
C PHE A 445 -11.94 -10.99 -4.57
N THR A 446 -11.16 -11.75 -3.81
CA THR A 446 -10.40 -12.89 -4.32
C THR A 446 -11.24 -14.14 -4.16
N ALA A 447 -11.37 -14.95 -5.20
CA ALA A 447 -12.06 -16.23 -5.10
C ALA A 447 -11.25 -17.19 -4.19
N PRO A 448 -11.78 -17.60 -3.02
CA PRO A 448 -11.05 -18.45 -2.09
C PRO A 448 -10.64 -19.79 -2.70
N SER A 449 -9.64 -20.44 -2.10
CA SER A 449 -9.26 -21.80 -2.48
C SER A 449 -10.45 -22.76 -2.36
N GLY A 450 -10.66 -23.55 -3.39
CA GLY A 450 -11.78 -24.49 -3.46
C GLY A 450 -13.12 -23.91 -3.92
N THR A 451 -13.21 -22.62 -4.20
CA THR A 451 -14.42 -22.01 -4.78
C THR A 451 -14.38 -22.03 -6.30
N SER A 452 -15.55 -22.10 -6.91
CA SER A 452 -15.71 -22.15 -8.37
C SER A 452 -16.87 -21.30 -8.88
N LYS A 453 -17.62 -20.65 -7.98
CA LYS A 453 -18.86 -19.97 -8.34
C LYS A 453 -19.10 -18.74 -7.45
N VAL A 454 -19.54 -17.63 -8.06
CA VAL A 454 -20.24 -16.53 -7.38
C VAL A 454 -21.72 -16.61 -7.69
N SER A 455 -22.58 -16.35 -6.72
CA SER A 455 -24.04 -16.32 -6.92
C SER A 455 -24.70 -15.25 -6.04
N PHE A 456 -25.87 -14.78 -6.49
CA PHE A 456 -26.70 -13.81 -5.75
C PHE A 456 -28.16 -13.97 -6.12
N TRP A 457 -29.05 -13.51 -5.23
CA TRP A 457 -30.47 -13.36 -5.52
C TRP A 457 -30.79 -11.93 -5.92
N TYR A 458 -31.75 -11.77 -6.82
CA TYR A 458 -32.23 -10.45 -7.29
C TYR A 458 -33.74 -10.47 -7.52
N ASN A 459 -34.35 -9.29 -7.33
CA ASN A 459 -35.77 -9.07 -7.60
C ASN A 459 -35.93 -7.65 -8.19
N VAL A 460 -36.29 -7.59 -9.48
CA VAL A 460 -36.42 -6.34 -10.24
C VAL A 460 -37.85 -5.85 -10.18
N THR A 461 -38.00 -4.57 -9.88
CA THR A 461 -39.24 -3.79 -10.12
C THR A 461 -38.94 -2.80 -11.22
N CYS A 462 -39.48 -3.06 -12.40
CA CYS A 462 -39.29 -2.25 -13.60
C CYS A 462 -40.62 -2.16 -14.33
N PRO A 463 -41.39 -1.07 -14.18
CA PRO A 463 -42.67 -0.87 -14.85
C PRO A 463 -42.55 -0.35 -16.30
N ASP A 464 -41.32 -0.07 -16.73
CA ASP A 464 -41.02 0.39 -18.11
C ASP A 464 -40.51 -0.77 -19.00
N THR A 465 -39.72 -0.46 -20.01
CA THR A 465 -39.12 -1.42 -20.94
C THR A 465 -37.61 -1.40 -20.85
N VAL A 466 -36.96 -2.54 -21.19
CA VAL A 466 -35.51 -2.70 -21.16
C VAL A 466 -34.73 -1.70 -22.02
N THR A 467 -35.42 -0.95 -22.87
CA THR A 467 -34.84 0.11 -23.72
C THR A 467 -34.41 1.30 -22.87
N TYR A 468 -35.21 1.66 -21.88
CA TYR A 468 -35.01 2.83 -21.03
C TYR A 468 -34.50 2.43 -19.66
N ASP A 469 -35.13 1.42 -19.03
CA ASP A 469 -34.87 0.97 -17.68
C ASP A 469 -34.44 -0.48 -17.62
N TRP A 470 -33.48 -0.79 -16.75
CA TRP A 470 -33.01 -2.17 -16.61
C TRP A 470 -32.14 -2.40 -15.38
N ALA A 471 -32.12 -3.66 -14.95
CA ALA A 471 -31.11 -4.20 -14.05
C ALA A 471 -30.08 -5.03 -14.84
N THR A 472 -28.84 -5.03 -14.41
CA THR A 472 -27.76 -5.89 -14.93
C THR A 472 -26.75 -6.23 -13.84
N ALA A 473 -25.96 -7.28 -14.05
CA ALA A 473 -24.82 -7.58 -13.20
C ALA A 473 -23.64 -8.07 -14.01
N THR A 474 -22.45 -7.56 -13.70
CA THR A 474 -21.20 -7.94 -14.36
C THR A 474 -20.20 -8.45 -13.34
N LEU A 475 -19.38 -9.42 -13.75
CA LEU A 475 -18.25 -9.95 -13.02
C LEU A 475 -17.00 -9.70 -13.85
N GLN A 476 -16.13 -8.84 -13.37
CA GLN A 476 -14.83 -8.58 -13.97
C GLN A 476 -13.79 -9.45 -13.28
N ASP A 477 -13.12 -10.32 -14.02
CA ASP A 477 -11.89 -11.00 -13.59
C ASP A 477 -10.72 -10.05 -13.86
N THR A 478 -10.22 -9.41 -12.79
CA THR A 478 -9.12 -8.44 -12.90
C THR A 478 -7.77 -9.12 -13.06
N THR A 479 -7.64 -10.40 -12.69
CA THR A 479 -6.44 -11.21 -12.91
C THR A 479 -6.31 -11.60 -14.38
N ALA A 480 -7.43 -11.99 -15.02
CA ALA A 480 -7.44 -12.39 -16.43
C ALA A 480 -7.76 -11.24 -17.40
N GLY A 481 -8.16 -10.06 -16.89
CA GLY A 481 -8.55 -8.90 -17.71
C GLY A 481 -9.84 -9.11 -18.48
N THR A 482 -10.76 -9.96 -18.03
CA THR A 482 -12.02 -10.30 -18.73
C THR A 482 -13.24 -9.89 -17.93
N THR A 483 -14.34 -9.55 -18.63
CA THR A 483 -15.62 -9.21 -17.99
C THR A 483 -16.72 -10.13 -18.51
N THR A 484 -17.47 -10.75 -17.59
CA THR A 484 -18.62 -11.61 -17.89
C THR A 484 -19.90 -10.91 -17.41
N THR A 485 -20.91 -10.86 -18.26
CA THR A 485 -22.24 -10.42 -17.85
C THR A 485 -22.97 -11.60 -17.20
N LEU A 486 -23.21 -11.51 -15.89
CA LEU A 486 -23.94 -12.53 -15.12
C LEU A 486 -25.46 -12.40 -15.30
N LEU A 487 -25.96 -11.19 -15.19
CA LEU A 487 -27.35 -10.85 -15.43
C LEU A 487 -27.41 -9.96 -16.66
N ALA A 488 -27.96 -10.46 -17.76
CA ALA A 488 -28.26 -9.64 -18.93
C ALA A 488 -29.26 -8.54 -18.57
N LYS A 489 -29.20 -7.39 -19.26
CA LYS A 489 -30.16 -6.30 -19.06
C LYS A 489 -31.58 -6.85 -19.02
N THR A 490 -32.28 -6.64 -17.93
CA THR A 490 -33.63 -7.11 -17.69
C THR A 490 -34.50 -6.02 -17.08
N CYS A 491 -35.72 -5.93 -17.56
CA CYS A 491 -36.78 -5.09 -17.02
C CYS A 491 -38.00 -6.01 -16.82
N THR A 492 -38.34 -6.28 -15.58
CA THR A 492 -39.46 -7.17 -15.22
C THR A 492 -40.16 -6.63 -13.99
N GLN A 493 -41.49 -6.82 -13.91
CA GLN A 493 -42.27 -6.45 -12.76
C GLN A 493 -43.02 -7.66 -12.21
N GLY A 494 -42.96 -7.85 -10.88
CA GLY A 494 -43.69 -8.94 -10.20
C GLY A 494 -43.14 -10.34 -10.47
N ALA A 495 -41.93 -10.46 -11.01
CA ALA A 495 -41.32 -11.77 -11.32
C ALA A 495 -40.79 -12.52 -10.08
N GLY A 496 -40.76 -11.84 -8.92
CA GLY A 496 -40.24 -12.38 -7.66
C GLY A 496 -38.72 -12.60 -7.69
N TRP A 497 -38.22 -13.21 -6.65
CA TRP A 497 -36.82 -13.50 -6.48
C TRP A 497 -36.31 -14.56 -7.48
N LYS A 498 -35.14 -14.30 -8.05
CA LYS A 498 -34.42 -15.21 -8.95
C LYS A 498 -32.95 -15.25 -8.55
N GLN A 499 -32.31 -16.39 -8.78
CA GLN A 499 -30.88 -16.56 -8.53
C GLN A 499 -30.10 -16.49 -9.83
N VAL A 500 -28.95 -15.83 -9.78
CA VAL A 500 -27.95 -15.82 -10.84
C VAL A 500 -26.63 -16.34 -10.27
N SER A 501 -25.85 -16.99 -11.12
CA SER A 501 -24.49 -17.41 -10.78
C SER A 501 -23.55 -17.31 -11.97
N GLY A 502 -22.25 -17.16 -11.68
CA GLY A 502 -21.15 -17.19 -12.64
C GLY A 502 -19.97 -17.97 -12.11
N SER A 503 -19.13 -18.45 -13.01
CA SER A 503 -17.92 -19.19 -12.64
C SER A 503 -16.83 -18.23 -12.17
N VAL A 504 -16.07 -18.65 -11.17
CA VAL A 504 -14.84 -18.00 -10.71
C VAL A 504 -13.70 -19.03 -10.69
N THR A 505 -12.48 -18.56 -10.83
CA THR A 505 -11.27 -19.37 -10.67
C THR A 505 -10.64 -19.03 -9.33
N ALA A 506 -10.43 -20.02 -8.49
CA ALA A 506 -9.79 -19.84 -7.19
C ALA A 506 -8.44 -19.12 -7.32
N GLY A 507 -8.20 -18.15 -6.45
CA GLY A 507 -7.00 -17.30 -6.47
C GLY A 507 -7.06 -16.11 -7.43
N HIS A 508 -8.07 -16.01 -8.32
CA HIS A 508 -8.26 -14.84 -9.16
C HIS A 508 -9.00 -13.73 -8.40
N ASN A 509 -8.71 -12.49 -8.76
CA ASN A 509 -9.37 -11.31 -8.25
C ASN A 509 -10.54 -10.91 -9.15
N TYR A 510 -11.66 -10.60 -8.53
CA TYR A 510 -12.91 -10.25 -9.22
C TYR A 510 -13.49 -8.95 -8.68
N THR A 511 -14.21 -8.23 -9.54
CA THR A 511 -15.14 -7.17 -9.14
C THR A 511 -16.53 -7.54 -9.62
N LEU A 512 -17.45 -7.77 -8.67
CA LEU A 512 -18.88 -7.92 -8.94
C LEU A 512 -19.53 -6.55 -8.90
N THR A 513 -20.25 -6.18 -9.97
CA THR A 513 -21.01 -4.92 -10.04
C THR A 513 -22.48 -5.25 -10.30
N LEU A 514 -23.35 -4.80 -9.40
CA LEU A 514 -24.80 -4.91 -9.44
C LEU A 514 -25.36 -3.54 -9.82
N THR A 515 -26.04 -3.41 -10.96
CA THR A 515 -26.46 -2.11 -11.51
C THR A 515 -27.95 -2.09 -11.75
N ASN A 516 -28.57 -0.95 -11.43
CA ASN A 516 -29.92 -0.58 -11.80
C ASN A 516 -29.90 0.74 -12.57
N LYS A 517 -30.56 0.82 -13.71
CA LYS A 517 -30.78 2.05 -14.46
C LYS A 517 -32.27 2.39 -14.46
N ASP A 518 -32.57 3.62 -14.16
CA ASP A 518 -33.84 4.30 -14.27
C ASP A 518 -33.61 5.54 -15.14
N ASP A 519 -34.49 5.90 -16.02
CA ASP A 519 -34.33 7.03 -16.95
C ASP A 519 -34.77 8.37 -16.35
N ASN A 520 -35.10 8.36 -15.04
CA ASN A 520 -35.55 9.50 -14.23
C ASN A 520 -36.95 10.02 -14.62
N TYR A 521 -37.80 9.18 -15.23
CA TYR A 521 -39.16 9.56 -15.53
C TYR A 521 -40.09 9.40 -14.30
N ALA A 522 -40.97 10.36 -14.09
CA ALA A 522 -41.86 10.36 -12.94
C ALA A 522 -43.10 9.47 -13.17
N GLY A 523 -43.12 8.26 -12.68
CA GLY A 523 -44.27 7.37 -12.75
C GLY A 523 -43.94 5.91 -13.01
N ASP A 524 -42.69 5.62 -13.37
CA ASP A 524 -42.20 4.27 -13.68
C ASP A 524 -40.90 3.89 -13.00
N ALA A 525 -40.69 4.44 -11.79
CA ALA A 525 -39.48 4.23 -11.00
C ALA A 525 -39.02 2.78 -10.98
N THR A 526 -37.77 2.57 -11.39
CA THR A 526 -37.13 1.25 -11.50
C THR A 526 -36.08 1.06 -10.40
N TYR A 527 -36.18 -0.04 -9.67
CA TYR A 527 -35.21 -0.43 -8.64
C TYR A 527 -35.07 -1.95 -8.58
N THR A 528 -33.95 -2.40 -8.04
CA THR A 528 -33.64 -3.81 -7.92
C THR A 528 -33.20 -4.14 -6.49
N TYR A 529 -33.78 -5.19 -5.93
CA TYR A 529 -33.33 -5.78 -4.68
C TYR A 529 -32.30 -6.87 -4.98
N TYR A 530 -31.22 -6.87 -4.19
CA TYR A 530 -30.18 -7.90 -4.24
C TYR A 530 -29.93 -8.45 -2.84
N ASP A 531 -29.66 -9.75 -2.75
CA ASP A 531 -29.38 -10.41 -1.49
C ASP A 531 -28.60 -11.72 -1.67
N ASP A 532 -28.11 -12.28 -0.56
CA ASP A 532 -27.42 -13.58 -0.51
C ASP A 532 -26.29 -13.73 -1.53
N VAL A 533 -25.46 -12.69 -1.65
CA VAL A 533 -24.27 -12.73 -2.51
C VAL A 533 -23.22 -13.62 -1.87
N THR A 534 -22.84 -14.69 -2.55
CA THR A 534 -21.92 -15.71 -2.02
C THR A 534 -20.89 -16.13 -3.05
N VAL A 535 -19.72 -16.56 -2.58
CA VAL A 535 -18.68 -17.22 -3.36
C VAL A 535 -18.48 -18.63 -2.78
N SER A 536 -18.64 -19.68 -3.60
CA SER A 536 -18.67 -21.07 -3.16
C SER A 536 -17.91 -22.02 -4.09
#